data_b093aceb519e993bb81a0ce2f5fb9144
#
_entry.id   b093aceb519e993bb81a0ce2f5fb9144
#
_cell.length_a   1.000
_cell.length_b   1.000
_cell.length_c   1.000
_cell.angle_alpha   90.00
_cell.angle_beta   90.00
_cell.angle_gamma   90.00
#
_symmetry.space_group_name_H-M   'P 1'
#
loop_
_entity.id
_entity.type
_entity.pdbx_description
1 polymer ?
#
loop_
_entity_poly.entity_id
_entity_poly.type
_entity_poly.pdbx_seq_one_letter_code
_entity_poly.pdbx_strand_id
1 'polypeptide(L)'
;MPHSLSRIGRRRALRATTAGLVLLGILVWWLAPWDEEPPGGTITVSTGTRAGVYQKYGELLRSSLGKHMPDLDVRLETSDGSQENVRRVATGEADFAIAAADAVETYRLEDRPGADGLRGVARLYDDYVQLAVARDSGIHTVDDLRGKHVAIGPPKSGVRLIANRVLRAAGIDPETDIRPSSDGIDKGPERLGHSLDAFFWSGGLPTDGLKTLAERNALRFVPIRADLVAELHKQGGATRYYRATNMPASAYPGSQLGAPVPTMAVSNLLITRTDADPRLTEWLTRIVLKSRDGIGAHVHSAQLVDVRTAIYTDPLLLHEGARRYYRSVKP
;
A
#
# COMPACT_ATOMS: atom_id res chain seq x y z
N MET A 1 -14.59 81.79 -25.42
CA MET A 1 -14.00 81.07 -24.29
C MET A 1 -14.78 79.75 -24.03
N PRO A 2 -14.27 78.58 -24.41
CA PRO A 2 -14.60 77.37 -23.73
C PRO A 2 -13.47 76.33 -23.83
N HIS A 3 -12.42 76.37 -23.01
CA HIS A 3 -11.37 75.29 -23.03
C HIS A 3 -10.93 74.84 -21.66
N SER A 4 -11.55 75.25 -20.55
CA SER A 4 -11.10 74.85 -19.21
C SER A 4 -11.87 73.56 -18.61
N LEU A 5 -13.04 73.26 -19.08
CA LEU A 5 -13.86 72.18 -18.52
C LEU A 5 -13.42 70.71 -18.94
N SER A 6 -12.70 70.60 -20.06
CA SER A 6 -12.28 69.28 -20.57
C SER A 6 -11.07 68.69 -19.81
N ARG A 7 -10.19 69.51 -19.20
CA ARG A 7 -9.01 69.02 -18.48
C ARG A 7 -9.33 68.42 -17.09
N ILE A 8 -10.36 68.92 -16.42
CA ILE A 8 -10.76 68.44 -15.08
C ILE A 8 -11.46 67.06 -15.22
N GLY A 9 -12.29 66.87 -16.24
CA GLY A 9 -12.94 65.59 -16.53
C GLY A 9 -11.93 64.49 -16.88
N ARG A 10 -10.92 64.81 -17.69
CA ARG A 10 -9.88 63.88 -18.12
C ARG A 10 -8.96 63.44 -16.95
N ARG A 11 -8.64 64.32 -16.02
CA ARG A 11 -7.88 63.99 -14.81
C ARG A 11 -8.67 63.17 -13.80
N ARG A 12 -9.99 63.36 -13.67
CA ARG A 12 -10.88 62.55 -12.85
C ARG A 12 -11.07 61.18 -13.47
N ALA A 13 -11.25 61.07 -14.77
CA ALA A 13 -11.34 59.79 -15.48
C ALA A 13 -10.05 58.94 -15.35
N LEU A 14 -8.87 59.57 -15.56
CA LEU A 14 -7.58 58.90 -15.36
C LEU A 14 -7.40 58.40 -13.93
N ARG A 15 -7.76 59.18 -12.92
CA ARG A 15 -7.66 58.74 -11.50
C ARG A 15 -8.61 57.60 -11.19
N ALA A 16 -9.83 57.60 -11.75
CA ALA A 16 -10.79 56.52 -11.58
C ALA A 16 -10.31 55.24 -12.27
N THR A 17 -9.73 55.35 -13.48
CA THR A 17 -9.16 54.18 -14.20
C THR A 17 -7.96 53.60 -13.46
N THR A 18 -7.08 54.45 -12.94
CA THR A 18 -5.91 54.01 -12.13
C THR A 18 -6.37 53.31 -10.84
N ALA A 19 -7.34 53.88 -10.14
CA ALA A 19 -7.90 53.24 -8.93
C ALA A 19 -8.57 51.90 -9.24
N GLY A 20 -9.30 51.81 -10.36
CA GLY A 20 -9.89 50.56 -10.82
C GLY A 20 -8.86 49.49 -11.16
N LEU A 21 -7.77 49.87 -11.82
CA LEU A 21 -6.69 48.90 -12.14
C LEU A 21 -5.92 48.45 -10.88
N VAL A 22 -5.72 49.33 -9.90
CA VAL A 22 -5.11 48.99 -8.62
C VAL A 22 -6.00 48.01 -7.82
N LEU A 23 -7.31 48.30 -7.77
CA LEU A 23 -8.26 47.42 -7.12
C LEU A 23 -8.36 46.04 -7.81
N LEU A 24 -8.35 46.04 -9.15
CA LEU A 24 -8.31 44.82 -9.93
C LEU A 24 -7.01 44.01 -9.68
N GLY A 25 -5.88 44.71 -9.63
CA GLY A 25 -4.58 44.11 -9.30
C GLY A 25 -4.56 43.48 -7.90
N ILE A 26 -5.09 44.22 -6.92
CA ILE A 26 -5.24 43.67 -5.53
C ILE A 26 -6.20 42.49 -5.50
N LEU A 27 -7.30 42.56 -6.23
CA LEU A 27 -8.27 41.46 -6.31
C LEU A 27 -7.65 40.21 -6.99
N VAL A 28 -6.93 40.39 -8.10
CA VAL A 28 -6.21 39.31 -8.79
C VAL A 28 -5.10 38.79 -7.89
N TRP A 29 -4.37 39.62 -7.18
CA TRP A 29 -3.36 39.20 -6.20
C TRP A 29 -3.98 38.45 -5.03
N TRP A 30 -5.16 38.83 -4.55
CA TRP A 30 -5.89 38.16 -3.46
C TRP A 30 -6.58 36.87 -3.89
N LEU A 31 -7.00 36.79 -5.16
CA LEU A 31 -7.62 35.60 -5.78
C LEU A 31 -6.58 34.69 -6.46
N ALA A 32 -5.34 35.15 -6.63
CA ALA A 32 -4.29 34.30 -7.16
C ALA A 32 -4.11 33.10 -6.22
N PRO A 33 -4.18 31.85 -6.71
CA PRO A 33 -3.82 30.71 -5.89
C PRO A 33 -2.34 30.87 -5.53
N TRP A 34 -2.07 31.21 -4.29
CA TRP A 34 -0.72 31.11 -3.75
C TRP A 34 -0.40 29.62 -3.76
N ASP A 35 0.49 29.19 -4.65
CA ASP A 35 1.00 27.83 -4.60
C ASP A 35 1.65 27.67 -3.21
N GLU A 36 0.95 26.91 -2.35
CA GLU A 36 1.49 26.59 -1.03
C GLU A 36 2.81 25.84 -1.23
N GLU A 37 3.88 26.37 -0.70
CA GLU A 37 5.16 25.67 -0.72
C GLU A 37 5.03 24.32 -0.04
N PRO A 38 5.52 23.23 -0.66
CA PRO A 38 5.47 21.93 -0.05
C PRO A 38 6.25 21.90 1.27
N PRO A 39 5.79 21.19 2.30
CA PRO A 39 6.53 21.07 3.54
C PRO A 39 7.83 20.31 3.33
N GLY A 40 8.90 20.72 4.01
CA GLY A 40 10.19 20.05 4.06
C GLY A 40 10.40 19.28 5.36
N GLY A 41 11.61 18.79 5.58
CA GLY A 41 12.02 18.06 6.78
C GLY A 41 12.49 16.64 6.46
N THR A 42 12.47 15.76 7.46
CA THR A 42 12.85 14.34 7.30
C THR A 42 11.72 13.45 7.76
N ILE A 43 11.41 12.42 6.99
CA ILE A 43 10.48 11.36 7.36
C ILE A 43 11.11 9.98 7.17
N THR A 44 10.72 9.06 8.03
CA THR A 44 11.08 7.63 7.93
C THR A 44 9.86 6.84 7.46
N VAL A 45 10.03 6.08 6.38
CA VAL A 45 9.00 5.19 5.83
C VAL A 45 9.45 3.75 5.97
N SER A 46 8.74 2.98 6.80
CA SER A 46 8.97 1.54 6.92
C SER A 46 8.35 0.80 5.75
N THR A 47 9.14 -0.01 5.07
CA THR A 47 8.77 -0.69 3.81
C THR A 47 8.62 -2.20 4.02
N GLY A 48 9.45 -3.01 3.41
CA GLY A 48 9.43 -4.48 3.52
C GLY A 48 10.79 -5.07 3.21
N THR A 49 10.83 -6.36 2.93
CA THR A 49 12.06 -7.03 2.49
C THR A 49 12.53 -6.45 1.15
N ARG A 50 13.82 -6.56 0.85
CA ARG A 50 14.45 -5.89 -0.31
C ARG A 50 13.83 -6.27 -1.65
N ALA A 51 13.49 -7.54 -1.86
CA ALA A 51 12.82 -8.03 -3.06
C ALA A 51 11.28 -7.93 -2.98
N GLY A 52 10.73 -7.35 -1.91
CA GLY A 52 9.31 -7.22 -1.67
C GLY A 52 8.68 -6.01 -2.37
N VAL A 53 7.38 -6.10 -2.61
CA VAL A 53 6.61 -5.04 -3.29
C VAL A 53 6.58 -3.74 -2.48
N TYR A 54 6.54 -3.79 -1.15
CA TYR A 54 6.56 -2.60 -0.30
C TYR A 54 7.85 -1.79 -0.47
N GLN A 55 9.00 -2.46 -0.56
CA GLN A 55 10.28 -1.78 -0.81
C GLN A 55 10.27 -1.10 -2.18
N LYS A 56 9.86 -1.80 -3.22
CA LYS A 56 9.76 -1.23 -4.57
C LYS A 56 8.82 -0.04 -4.64
N TYR A 57 7.65 -0.16 -4.01
CA TYR A 57 6.68 0.93 -3.92
C TYR A 57 7.28 2.14 -3.19
N GLY A 58 7.95 1.91 -2.06
CA GLY A 58 8.61 2.96 -1.28
C GLY A 58 9.68 3.71 -2.08
N GLU A 59 10.50 3.01 -2.86
CA GLU A 59 11.53 3.61 -3.74
C GLU A 59 10.90 4.52 -4.80
N LEU A 60 9.85 4.05 -5.46
CA LEU A 60 9.13 4.82 -6.47
C LEU A 60 8.41 6.03 -5.87
N LEU A 61 7.79 5.85 -4.69
CA LEU A 61 7.15 6.93 -3.95
C LEU A 61 8.18 7.98 -3.50
N ARG A 62 9.32 7.56 -2.95
CA ARG A 62 10.44 8.47 -2.59
C ARG A 62 10.90 9.28 -3.81
N SER A 63 11.06 8.64 -4.96
CA SER A 63 11.41 9.34 -6.20
C SER A 63 10.36 10.38 -6.61
N SER A 64 9.08 10.05 -6.45
CA SER A 64 7.98 10.99 -6.74
C SER A 64 7.93 12.14 -5.73
N LEU A 65 8.12 11.85 -4.44
CA LEU A 65 8.19 12.86 -3.39
C LEU A 65 9.34 13.85 -3.65
N GLY A 66 10.54 13.37 -3.97
CA GLY A 66 11.69 14.23 -4.26
C GLY A 66 11.48 15.19 -5.46
N LYS A 67 10.59 14.83 -6.41
CA LYS A 67 10.24 15.72 -7.53
C LYS A 67 9.27 16.84 -7.14
N HIS A 68 8.39 16.60 -6.18
CA HIS A 68 7.30 17.51 -5.83
C HIS A 68 7.51 18.18 -4.47
N MET A 69 8.39 17.66 -3.64
CA MET A 69 8.72 18.11 -2.30
C MET A 69 10.25 18.06 -2.12
N PRO A 70 11.02 18.91 -2.81
CA PRO A 70 12.48 18.80 -2.87
C PRO A 70 13.18 18.98 -1.51
N ASP A 71 12.53 19.68 -0.57
CA ASP A 71 13.05 19.92 0.78
C ASP A 71 12.66 18.80 1.78
N LEU A 72 12.01 17.72 1.30
CA LEU A 72 11.65 16.56 2.10
C LEU A 72 12.67 15.42 1.91
N ASP A 73 13.42 15.10 2.96
CA ASP A 73 14.28 13.91 3.01
C ASP A 73 13.47 12.68 3.40
N VAL A 74 13.37 11.69 2.52
CA VAL A 74 12.62 10.45 2.75
C VAL A 74 13.57 9.29 2.97
N ARG A 75 13.61 8.77 4.20
CA ARG A 75 14.41 7.61 4.60
C ARG A 75 13.56 6.35 4.53
N LEU A 76 14.01 5.38 3.74
CA LEU A 76 13.35 4.07 3.64
C LEU A 76 14.03 3.08 4.57
N GLU A 77 13.25 2.43 5.41
CA GLU A 77 13.71 1.36 6.29
C GLU A 77 13.07 0.03 5.90
N THR A 78 13.91 -0.96 5.66
CA THR A 78 13.44 -2.34 5.39
C THR A 78 12.89 -2.97 6.67
N SER A 79 11.93 -3.88 6.51
CA SER A 79 11.31 -4.63 7.60
C SER A 79 10.97 -6.06 7.18
N ASP A 80 10.53 -6.87 8.14
CA ASP A 80 9.95 -8.19 7.87
C ASP A 80 8.56 -8.11 7.20
N GLY A 81 7.89 -6.94 7.23
CA GLY A 81 6.58 -6.69 6.60
C GLY A 81 5.54 -6.10 7.55
N SER A 82 4.26 -6.35 7.25
CA SER A 82 3.11 -5.61 7.80
C SER A 82 3.06 -5.55 9.33
N GLN A 83 3.30 -6.64 10.04
CA GLN A 83 3.22 -6.64 11.51
C GLN A 83 4.30 -5.74 12.14
N GLU A 84 5.52 -5.79 11.62
CA GLU A 84 6.59 -4.92 12.06
C GLU A 84 6.33 -3.47 11.71
N ASN A 85 5.81 -3.21 10.50
CA ASN A 85 5.47 -1.87 10.02
C ASN A 85 4.42 -1.20 10.89
N VAL A 86 3.35 -1.92 11.23
CA VAL A 86 2.29 -1.41 12.13
C VAL A 86 2.89 -1.03 13.48
N ARG A 87 3.73 -1.91 14.07
CA ARG A 87 4.39 -1.63 15.34
C ARG A 87 5.28 -0.39 15.26
N ARG A 88 6.13 -0.30 14.24
CA ARG A 88 7.06 0.84 14.09
C ARG A 88 6.32 2.17 14.00
N VAL A 89 5.22 2.22 13.26
CA VAL A 89 4.40 3.44 13.19
C VAL A 89 3.72 3.69 14.52
N ALA A 90 3.08 2.69 15.12
CA ALA A 90 2.39 2.84 16.39
C ALA A 90 3.30 3.34 17.52
N THR A 91 4.56 2.90 17.55
CA THR A 91 5.55 3.27 18.59
C THR A 91 6.41 4.50 18.22
N GLY A 92 6.22 5.08 17.03
CA GLY A 92 6.99 6.26 16.59
C GLY A 92 8.39 5.95 16.06
N GLU A 93 8.71 4.70 15.78
CA GLU A 93 9.97 4.31 15.14
C GLU A 93 9.97 4.62 13.64
N ALA A 94 8.80 4.77 13.03
CA ALA A 94 8.62 5.25 11.66
C ALA A 94 7.44 6.23 11.60
N ASP A 95 7.50 7.20 10.69
CA ASP A 95 6.44 8.19 10.49
C ASP A 95 5.31 7.62 9.63
N PHE A 96 5.67 6.84 8.62
CA PHE A 96 4.74 6.19 7.70
C PHE A 96 5.17 4.76 7.42
N ALA A 97 4.20 3.93 7.04
CA ALA A 97 4.48 2.58 6.58
C ALA A 97 3.39 2.06 5.63
N ILE A 98 3.73 1.02 4.86
CA ILE A 98 2.76 0.21 4.13
C ILE A 98 2.45 -1.03 4.98
N ALA A 99 1.17 -1.29 5.22
CA ALA A 99 0.74 -2.46 5.98
C ALA A 99 -0.60 -3.01 5.49
N ALA A 100 -0.75 -4.32 5.52
CA ALA A 100 -2.01 -4.98 5.21
C ALA A 100 -3.06 -4.72 6.29
N ALA A 101 -4.32 -4.54 5.89
CA ALA A 101 -5.43 -4.18 6.77
C ALA A 101 -5.67 -5.20 7.90
N ASP A 102 -5.44 -6.49 7.62
CA ASP A 102 -5.54 -7.56 8.61
C ASP A 102 -4.47 -7.46 9.71
N ALA A 103 -3.25 -7.05 9.37
CA ALA A 103 -2.18 -6.85 10.35
C ALA A 103 -2.47 -5.61 11.22
N VAL A 104 -3.00 -4.55 10.62
CA VAL A 104 -3.45 -3.35 11.35
C VAL A 104 -4.55 -3.71 12.34
N GLU A 105 -5.59 -4.42 11.89
CA GLU A 105 -6.70 -4.82 12.76
C GLU A 105 -6.25 -5.78 13.85
N THR A 106 -5.36 -6.71 13.54
CA THR A 106 -4.79 -7.62 14.55
C THR A 106 -4.11 -6.85 15.65
N TYR A 107 -3.26 -5.87 15.28
CA TYR A 107 -2.55 -5.03 16.24
C TYR A 107 -3.50 -4.25 17.16
N ARG A 108 -4.63 -3.76 16.58
CA ARG A 108 -5.68 -3.04 17.32
C ARG A 108 -6.48 -3.95 18.25
N LEU A 109 -6.88 -5.12 17.77
CA LEU A 109 -7.64 -6.10 18.57
C LEU A 109 -6.85 -6.68 19.74
N GLU A 110 -5.50 -6.71 19.59
CA GLU A 110 -4.60 -7.12 20.67
C GLU A 110 -4.25 -5.99 21.63
N ASP A 111 -4.86 -4.81 21.45
CA ASP A 111 -4.65 -3.61 22.29
C ASP A 111 -3.16 -3.28 22.51
N ARG A 112 -2.36 -3.38 21.45
CA ARG A 112 -0.92 -3.16 21.52
C ARG A 112 -0.59 -1.66 21.67
N PRO A 113 0.60 -1.33 22.22
CA PRO A 113 1.02 0.05 22.44
C PRO A 113 0.88 0.93 21.20
N GLY A 114 0.20 2.09 21.34
CA GLY A 114 0.00 3.06 20.26
C GLY A 114 -1.07 2.69 19.22
N ALA A 115 -1.80 1.60 19.39
CA ALA A 115 -2.84 1.15 18.47
C ALA A 115 -3.91 2.22 18.18
N ASP A 116 -4.38 2.94 19.21
CA ASP A 116 -5.40 3.99 19.09
C ASP A 116 -4.91 5.23 18.32
N GLY A 117 -3.59 5.45 18.31
CA GLY A 117 -2.93 6.53 17.58
C GLY A 117 -2.82 6.29 16.07
N LEU A 118 -3.01 5.06 15.59
CA LEU A 118 -2.88 4.74 14.18
C LEU A 118 -3.96 5.42 13.32
N ARG A 119 -3.54 5.92 12.15
CA ARG A 119 -4.40 6.57 11.14
C ARG A 119 -4.07 6.08 9.75
N GLY A 120 -5.10 6.02 8.90
CA GLY A 120 -4.96 5.73 7.49
C GLY A 120 -4.68 6.99 6.67
N VAL A 121 -3.82 6.87 5.68
CA VAL A 121 -3.56 7.92 4.69
C VAL A 121 -4.24 7.59 3.37
N ALA A 122 -4.04 6.38 2.89
CA ALA A 122 -4.65 5.87 1.67
C ALA A 122 -4.71 4.34 1.67
N ARG A 123 -5.77 3.77 1.10
CA ARG A 123 -5.74 2.41 0.60
C ARG A 123 -4.96 2.41 -0.71
N LEU A 124 -3.94 1.57 -0.80
CA LEU A 124 -3.05 1.52 -1.95
C LEU A 124 -3.51 0.46 -2.96
N TYR A 125 -3.21 -0.77 -2.72
CA TYR A 125 -3.49 -1.89 -3.61
C TYR A 125 -3.77 -3.16 -2.80
N ASP A 126 -4.26 -4.19 -3.49
CA ASP A 126 -4.48 -5.49 -2.84
C ASP A 126 -3.26 -6.38 -3.05
N ASP A 127 -2.79 -7.00 -1.97
CA ASP A 127 -1.92 -8.16 -2.03
C ASP A 127 -2.74 -9.41 -2.34
N TYR A 128 -2.19 -10.27 -3.18
CA TYR A 128 -2.72 -11.59 -3.48
C TYR A 128 -1.90 -12.64 -2.73
N VAL A 129 -2.59 -13.56 -2.08
CA VAL A 129 -1.93 -14.68 -1.42
C VAL A 129 -1.57 -15.73 -2.47
N GLN A 130 -0.32 -16.12 -2.50
CA GLN A 130 0.26 -17.01 -3.48
C GLN A 130 0.86 -18.21 -2.74
N LEU A 131 0.27 -19.40 -2.92
CA LEU A 131 0.84 -20.65 -2.45
C LEU A 131 1.53 -21.32 -3.63
N ALA A 132 2.84 -21.18 -3.69
CA ALA A 132 3.67 -21.71 -4.77
C ALA A 132 4.28 -23.07 -4.38
N VAL A 133 4.33 -23.97 -5.34
CA VAL A 133 4.98 -25.28 -5.23
C VAL A 133 5.78 -25.56 -6.51
N ALA A 134 6.74 -26.47 -6.48
CA ALA A 134 7.40 -26.92 -7.69
C ALA A 134 6.39 -27.48 -8.70
N ARG A 135 6.66 -27.33 -10.00
CA ARG A 135 5.74 -27.70 -11.09
C ARG A 135 5.19 -29.12 -10.96
N ASP A 136 6.05 -30.07 -10.66
CA ASP A 136 5.80 -31.53 -10.57
C ASP A 136 5.51 -31.99 -9.13
N SER A 137 5.34 -31.07 -8.20
CA SER A 137 4.96 -31.39 -6.83
C SER A 137 3.62 -32.11 -6.79
N GLY A 138 3.46 -33.09 -5.89
CA GLY A 138 2.20 -33.74 -5.59
C GLY A 138 1.22 -32.93 -4.74
N ILE A 139 1.56 -31.65 -4.37
CA ILE A 139 0.71 -30.80 -3.54
C ILE A 139 -0.29 -30.08 -4.43
N HIS A 140 -1.58 -30.39 -4.38
CA HIS A 140 -2.65 -29.83 -5.20
C HIS A 140 -3.65 -28.96 -4.41
N THR A 141 -3.72 -29.19 -3.09
CA THR A 141 -4.61 -28.49 -2.16
C THR A 141 -3.83 -28.00 -0.95
N VAL A 142 -4.43 -27.16 -0.12
CA VAL A 142 -3.82 -26.73 1.15
C VAL A 142 -3.67 -27.92 2.11
N ASP A 143 -4.58 -28.89 2.07
CA ASP A 143 -4.53 -30.09 2.92
C ASP A 143 -3.30 -30.98 2.68
N ASP A 144 -2.75 -30.96 1.45
CA ASP A 144 -1.55 -31.72 1.09
C ASP A 144 -0.26 -31.15 1.73
N LEU A 145 -0.36 -30.02 2.45
CA LEU A 145 0.77 -29.43 3.17
C LEU A 145 1.14 -30.17 4.46
N ARG A 146 0.28 -31.09 4.94
CA ARG A 146 0.59 -31.91 6.15
C ARG A 146 1.89 -32.69 6.00
N GLY A 147 2.78 -32.56 6.98
CA GLY A 147 4.12 -33.15 7.00
C GLY A 147 5.15 -32.49 6.07
N LYS A 148 4.76 -31.45 5.32
CA LYS A 148 5.64 -30.78 4.34
C LYS A 148 6.51 -29.70 4.98
N HIS A 149 7.61 -29.38 4.31
CA HIS A 149 8.48 -28.24 4.66
C HIS A 149 7.96 -26.99 3.94
N VAL A 150 7.33 -26.10 4.70
CA VAL A 150 6.56 -24.97 4.16
C VAL A 150 7.17 -23.65 4.61
N ALA A 151 7.54 -22.78 3.68
CA ALA A 151 7.91 -21.40 3.99
C ALA A 151 6.62 -20.60 4.26
N ILE A 152 6.50 -20.10 5.48
CA ILE A 152 5.36 -19.29 5.94
C ILE A 152 5.76 -17.84 6.26
N GLY A 153 6.97 -17.44 5.87
CA GLY A 153 7.49 -16.08 6.02
C GLY A 153 8.13 -15.77 7.39
N PRO A 154 8.82 -14.64 7.50
CA PRO A 154 9.46 -14.18 8.73
C PRO A 154 8.45 -13.98 9.88
N PRO A 155 8.89 -14.07 11.15
CA PRO A 155 7.98 -14.02 12.31
C PRO A 155 7.10 -12.77 12.42
N LYS A 156 7.60 -11.62 11.97
CA LYS A 156 6.90 -10.32 12.04
C LYS A 156 6.29 -9.90 10.70
N SER A 157 6.20 -10.81 9.73
CA SER A 157 5.64 -10.53 8.41
C SER A 157 4.11 -10.66 8.36
N GLY A 158 3.48 -9.97 7.44
CA GLY A 158 2.09 -10.21 7.07
C GLY A 158 1.88 -11.60 6.47
N VAL A 159 2.87 -12.13 5.75
CA VAL A 159 2.84 -13.48 5.15
C VAL A 159 2.65 -14.54 6.24
N ARG A 160 3.42 -14.48 7.34
CA ARG A 160 3.27 -15.45 8.45
C ARG A 160 1.88 -15.38 9.08
N LEU A 161 1.37 -14.17 9.27
CA LEU A 161 0.03 -13.97 9.83
C LEU A 161 -1.03 -14.65 8.96
N ILE A 162 -0.96 -14.40 7.64
CA ILE A 162 -1.90 -14.97 6.65
C ILE A 162 -1.74 -16.47 6.54
N ALA A 163 -0.52 -16.98 6.37
CA ALA A 163 -0.24 -18.41 6.24
C ALA A 163 -0.76 -19.20 7.43
N ASN A 164 -0.52 -18.74 8.65
CA ASN A 164 -1.02 -19.39 9.86
C ASN A 164 -2.55 -19.46 9.89
N ARG A 165 -3.24 -18.41 9.44
CA ARG A 165 -4.71 -18.38 9.38
C ARG A 165 -5.26 -19.31 8.33
N VAL A 166 -4.66 -19.34 7.12
CA VAL A 166 -5.04 -20.25 6.04
C VAL A 166 -4.86 -21.71 6.47
N LEU A 167 -3.72 -22.04 7.07
CA LEU A 167 -3.43 -23.38 7.57
C LEU A 167 -4.46 -23.80 8.64
N ARG A 168 -4.72 -22.94 9.63
CA ARG A 168 -5.74 -23.24 10.67
C ARG A 168 -7.15 -23.39 10.10
N ALA A 169 -7.52 -22.60 9.09
CA ALA A 169 -8.81 -22.76 8.41
C ALA A 169 -8.92 -24.10 7.68
N ALA A 170 -7.80 -24.64 7.19
CA ALA A 170 -7.71 -25.99 6.63
C ALA A 170 -7.54 -27.10 7.72
N GLY A 171 -7.68 -26.77 9.01
CA GLY A 171 -7.49 -27.71 10.11
C GLY A 171 -6.04 -28.17 10.30
N ILE A 172 -5.08 -27.42 9.78
CA ILE A 172 -3.64 -27.70 9.90
C ILE A 172 -3.04 -26.80 10.97
N ASP A 173 -2.41 -27.40 11.99
CA ASP A 173 -1.62 -26.66 12.96
C ASP A 173 -0.26 -26.29 12.34
N PRO A 174 0.05 -24.99 12.19
CA PRO A 174 1.30 -24.57 11.56
C PRO A 174 2.56 -24.91 12.37
N GLU A 175 2.43 -25.31 13.64
CA GLU A 175 3.57 -25.65 14.51
C GLU A 175 3.84 -27.17 14.56
N THR A 176 2.79 -27.98 14.44
CA THR A 176 2.89 -29.44 14.62
C THR A 176 2.64 -30.24 13.35
N ASP A 177 1.77 -29.77 12.46
CA ASP A 177 1.35 -30.51 11.27
C ASP A 177 2.21 -30.26 10.03
N ILE A 178 3.09 -29.25 10.06
CA ILE A 178 4.06 -28.94 9.01
C ILE A 178 5.45 -28.74 9.60
N ARG A 179 6.46 -28.62 8.75
CA ARG A 179 7.79 -28.12 9.13
C ARG A 179 7.91 -26.69 8.66
N PRO A 180 7.67 -25.67 9.54
CA PRO A 180 7.62 -24.30 9.12
C PRO A 180 9.03 -23.72 8.88
N SER A 181 9.19 -22.94 7.78
CA SER A 181 10.38 -22.13 7.51
C SER A 181 10.03 -20.64 7.57
N SER A 182 11.01 -19.84 8.01
CA SER A 182 10.92 -18.38 8.05
C SER A 182 11.37 -17.72 6.73
N ASP A 183 11.59 -18.48 5.68
CA ASP A 183 12.02 -17.92 4.41
C ASP A 183 10.96 -16.97 3.84
N GLY A 184 11.41 -15.80 3.42
CA GLY A 184 10.63 -14.80 2.68
C GLY A 184 10.94 -14.85 1.19
N ILE A 185 10.47 -13.82 0.47
CA ILE A 185 10.62 -13.70 -0.99
C ILE A 185 12.10 -13.64 -1.43
N ASP A 186 12.99 -13.19 -0.55
CA ASP A 186 14.42 -13.06 -0.87
C ASP A 186 15.14 -14.42 -0.99
N LYS A 187 14.63 -15.47 -0.34
CA LYS A 187 15.26 -16.81 -0.28
C LYS A 187 14.35 -17.97 -0.63
N GLY A 188 13.06 -17.85 -0.33
CA GLY A 188 12.08 -18.92 -0.52
C GLY A 188 12.01 -19.47 -1.95
N PRO A 189 11.95 -18.58 -2.98
CA PRO A 189 11.89 -19.03 -4.36
C PRO A 189 13.05 -19.92 -4.79
N GLU A 190 14.29 -19.62 -4.37
CA GLU A 190 15.48 -20.42 -4.72
C GLU A 190 15.48 -21.81 -4.08
N ARG A 191 14.80 -21.96 -2.94
CA ARG A 191 14.73 -23.23 -2.19
C ARG A 191 13.55 -24.11 -2.59
N LEU A 192 12.58 -23.54 -3.34
CA LEU A 192 11.37 -24.25 -3.76
C LEU A 192 11.70 -25.41 -4.69
N GLY A 193 11.19 -26.61 -4.38
CA GLY A 193 11.48 -27.83 -5.12
C GLY A 193 12.81 -28.50 -4.76
N HIS A 194 13.61 -27.90 -3.88
CA HIS A 194 14.87 -28.45 -3.37
C HIS A 194 14.76 -28.78 -1.89
N SER A 195 14.77 -27.77 -1.06
CA SER A 195 14.68 -27.92 0.41
C SER A 195 13.37 -27.38 1.00
N LEU A 196 12.50 -26.81 0.17
CA LEU A 196 11.14 -26.41 0.50
C LEU A 196 10.15 -27.12 -0.43
N ASP A 197 9.08 -27.63 0.14
CA ASP A 197 7.98 -28.27 -0.59
C ASP A 197 6.97 -27.22 -1.09
N ALA A 198 6.74 -26.18 -0.29
CA ALA A 198 5.79 -25.11 -0.59
C ALA A 198 6.26 -23.77 -0.02
N PHE A 199 5.77 -22.69 -0.63
CA PHE A 199 6.12 -21.32 -0.28
C PHE A 199 4.88 -20.43 -0.28
N PHE A 200 4.53 -19.86 0.89
CA PHE A 200 3.52 -18.82 0.99
C PHE A 200 4.12 -17.45 0.73
N TRP A 201 3.41 -16.67 -0.06
CA TRP A 201 3.70 -15.26 -0.29
C TRP A 201 2.40 -14.44 -0.30
N SER A 202 2.49 -13.20 0.14
CA SER A 202 1.44 -12.19 0.00
C SER A 202 2.06 -10.93 -0.56
N GLY A 203 1.61 -10.51 -1.74
CA GLY A 203 2.16 -9.34 -2.43
C GLY A 203 1.39 -9.01 -3.68
N GLY A 204 1.73 -7.85 -4.26
CA GLY A 204 1.19 -7.42 -5.55
C GLY A 204 1.61 -8.36 -6.70
N LEU A 205 0.84 -8.33 -7.77
CA LEU A 205 1.05 -9.17 -8.95
C LEU A 205 1.65 -8.37 -10.12
N PRO A 206 2.61 -8.94 -10.87
CA PRO A 206 3.45 -10.07 -10.47
C PRO A 206 4.45 -9.67 -9.38
N THR A 207 4.91 -10.64 -8.58
CA THR A 207 6.05 -10.45 -7.67
C THR A 207 7.34 -10.91 -8.35
N ASP A 208 8.35 -10.05 -8.42
CA ASP A 208 9.58 -10.31 -9.18
C ASP A 208 10.29 -11.59 -8.76
N GLY A 209 10.34 -11.91 -7.47
CA GLY A 209 10.96 -13.14 -6.97
C GLY A 209 10.30 -14.43 -7.47
N LEU A 210 9.01 -14.40 -7.77
CA LEU A 210 8.28 -15.56 -8.34
C LEU A 210 8.24 -15.53 -9.86
N LYS A 211 8.33 -14.36 -10.48
CA LYS A 211 8.27 -14.18 -11.91
C LYS A 211 9.34 -14.98 -12.64
N THR A 212 10.59 -14.92 -12.20
CA THR A 212 11.71 -15.65 -12.80
C THR A 212 11.47 -17.17 -12.79
N LEU A 213 10.96 -17.73 -11.70
CA LEU A 213 10.62 -19.16 -11.63
C LEU A 213 9.43 -19.51 -12.50
N ALA A 214 8.43 -18.63 -12.57
CA ALA A 214 7.27 -18.79 -13.42
C ALA A 214 7.64 -18.80 -14.91
N GLU A 215 8.50 -17.89 -15.33
CA GLU A 215 9.02 -17.82 -16.72
C GLU A 215 9.78 -19.08 -17.14
N ARG A 216 10.47 -19.72 -16.21
CA ARG A 216 11.15 -21.01 -16.41
C ARG A 216 10.20 -22.21 -16.31
N ASN A 217 8.90 -21.97 -16.10
CA ASN A 217 7.90 -23.02 -15.87
C ASN A 217 8.25 -23.97 -14.70
N ALA A 218 9.00 -23.46 -13.72
CA ALA A 218 9.52 -24.25 -12.59
C ALA A 218 8.56 -24.36 -11.42
N LEU A 219 7.49 -23.53 -11.39
CA LEU A 219 6.49 -23.54 -10.32
C LEU A 219 5.05 -23.60 -10.86
N ARG A 220 4.12 -23.93 -9.98
CA ARG A 220 2.69 -23.69 -10.12
C ARG A 220 2.09 -23.18 -8.81
N PHE A 221 0.89 -22.65 -8.88
CA PHE A 221 0.17 -22.15 -7.71
C PHE A 221 -0.91 -23.14 -7.28
N VAL A 222 -0.98 -23.37 -5.96
CA VAL A 222 -2.05 -24.16 -5.34
C VAL A 222 -3.23 -23.22 -5.06
N PRO A 223 -4.47 -23.58 -5.46
CA PRO A 223 -5.61 -22.71 -5.25
C PRO A 223 -5.99 -22.61 -3.77
N ILE A 224 -6.32 -21.38 -3.34
CA ILE A 224 -6.99 -21.09 -2.08
C ILE A 224 -8.44 -20.78 -2.44
N ARG A 225 -9.33 -21.77 -2.29
CA ARG A 225 -10.71 -21.69 -2.76
C ARG A 225 -11.59 -20.83 -1.85
N ALA A 226 -12.70 -20.35 -2.39
CA ALA A 226 -13.63 -19.49 -1.67
C ALA A 226 -14.28 -20.17 -0.44
N ASP A 227 -14.45 -21.48 -0.45
CA ASP A 227 -14.92 -22.26 0.70
C ASP A 227 -13.92 -22.20 1.87
N LEU A 228 -12.62 -22.33 1.59
CA LEU A 228 -11.57 -22.16 2.60
C LEU A 228 -11.52 -20.71 3.12
N VAL A 229 -11.74 -19.71 2.26
CA VAL A 229 -11.83 -18.30 2.70
C VAL A 229 -13.07 -18.10 3.58
N ALA A 230 -14.19 -18.74 3.28
CA ALA A 230 -15.38 -18.69 4.14
C ALA A 230 -15.13 -19.37 5.50
N GLU A 231 -14.39 -20.47 5.52
CA GLU A 231 -13.97 -21.12 6.77
C GLU A 231 -13.03 -20.22 7.58
N LEU A 232 -12.09 -19.57 6.90
CA LEU A 232 -11.18 -18.60 7.51
C LEU A 232 -11.94 -17.44 8.17
N HIS A 233 -13.03 -16.94 7.59
CA HIS A 233 -13.86 -15.90 8.18
C HIS A 233 -14.50 -16.31 9.52
N LYS A 234 -14.74 -17.62 9.76
CA LYS A 234 -15.28 -18.11 11.03
C LYS A 234 -14.31 -17.91 12.20
N GLN A 235 -13.01 -17.69 11.94
CA GLN A 235 -12.04 -17.33 12.97
C GLN A 235 -12.31 -15.92 13.54
N GLY A 236 -13.11 -15.08 12.85
CA GLY A 236 -13.51 -13.75 13.29
C GLY A 236 -12.38 -12.71 13.26
N GLY A 237 -12.65 -11.56 13.89
CA GLY A 237 -11.66 -10.49 14.05
C GLY A 237 -11.14 -9.97 12.70
N ALA A 238 -9.84 -9.94 12.56
CA ALA A 238 -9.15 -9.38 11.39
C ALA A 238 -9.31 -10.21 10.09
N THR A 239 -9.89 -11.42 10.16
CA THR A 239 -10.06 -12.25 8.96
C THR A 239 -11.10 -11.71 7.99
N ARG A 240 -11.97 -10.79 8.44
CA ARG A 240 -12.96 -10.08 7.59
C ARG A 240 -12.32 -9.28 6.46
N TYR A 241 -11.02 -8.95 6.55
CA TYR A 241 -10.30 -8.21 5.52
C TYR A 241 -9.82 -9.07 4.35
N TYR A 242 -9.95 -10.39 4.45
CA TYR A 242 -9.63 -11.26 3.34
C TYR A 242 -10.81 -11.40 2.39
N ARG A 243 -10.54 -11.33 1.11
CA ARG A 243 -11.55 -11.42 0.05
C ARG A 243 -11.19 -12.53 -0.91
N ALA A 244 -12.09 -13.52 -1.10
CA ALA A 244 -11.93 -14.51 -2.16
C ALA A 244 -11.85 -13.83 -3.53
N THR A 245 -10.89 -14.22 -4.34
CA THR A 245 -10.60 -13.64 -5.66
C THR A 245 -9.89 -14.64 -6.56
N ASN A 246 -9.55 -14.24 -7.77
CA ASN A 246 -8.72 -15.02 -8.68
C ASN A 246 -7.45 -14.23 -9.03
N MET A 247 -6.31 -14.91 -8.98
CA MET A 247 -5.08 -14.42 -9.56
C MET A 247 -5.20 -14.53 -11.09
N PRO A 248 -5.13 -13.39 -11.84
CA PRO A 248 -5.34 -13.42 -13.29
C PRO A 248 -4.25 -14.22 -14.00
N ALA A 249 -4.62 -14.91 -15.07
CA ALA A 249 -3.70 -15.75 -15.86
C ALA A 249 -2.47 -14.98 -16.40
N SER A 250 -2.63 -13.66 -16.62
CA SER A 250 -1.58 -12.76 -17.07
C SER A 250 -0.51 -12.45 -16.01
N ALA A 251 -0.77 -12.74 -14.73
CA ALA A 251 0.20 -12.47 -13.66
C ALA A 251 1.47 -13.31 -13.82
N TYR A 252 1.31 -14.60 -14.14
CA TYR A 252 2.41 -15.55 -14.32
C TYR A 252 2.10 -16.50 -15.50
N PRO A 253 2.20 -16.03 -16.77
CA PRO A 253 1.72 -16.78 -17.93
C PRO A 253 2.33 -18.18 -18.06
N GLY A 254 3.62 -18.34 -17.78
CA GLY A 254 4.32 -19.63 -17.86
C GLY A 254 3.83 -20.66 -16.83
N SER A 255 3.39 -20.22 -15.66
CA SER A 255 2.95 -21.12 -14.57
C SER A 255 1.46 -21.41 -14.58
N GLN A 256 0.63 -20.48 -15.06
CA GLN A 256 -0.82 -20.56 -14.99
C GLN A 256 -1.47 -21.19 -16.21
N LEU A 257 -0.71 -21.39 -17.32
CA LEU A 257 -1.17 -22.02 -18.57
C LEU A 257 -2.49 -21.41 -19.10
N GLY A 258 -2.64 -20.10 -18.98
CA GLY A 258 -3.80 -19.36 -19.48
C GLY A 258 -5.03 -19.40 -18.56
N ALA A 259 -4.99 -20.07 -17.42
CA ALA A 259 -6.10 -20.14 -16.48
C ALA A 259 -5.89 -19.26 -15.23
N PRO A 260 -6.92 -18.58 -14.71
CA PRO A 260 -6.84 -17.89 -13.43
C PRO A 260 -6.75 -18.91 -12.28
N VAL A 261 -6.08 -18.54 -11.20
CA VAL A 261 -5.96 -19.38 -10.01
C VAL A 261 -6.79 -18.78 -8.87
N PRO A 262 -7.77 -19.52 -8.30
CA PRO A 262 -8.50 -19.08 -7.12
C PRO A 262 -7.55 -18.79 -5.96
N THR A 263 -7.73 -17.63 -5.34
CA THR A 263 -6.93 -17.22 -4.20
C THR A 263 -7.71 -16.24 -3.31
N MET A 264 -7.03 -15.60 -2.40
CA MET A 264 -7.57 -14.50 -1.62
C MET A 264 -6.68 -13.28 -1.68
N ALA A 265 -7.27 -12.11 -1.44
CA ALA A 265 -6.59 -10.84 -1.41
C ALA A 265 -6.86 -10.08 -0.10
N VAL A 266 -5.93 -9.21 0.26
CA VAL A 266 -6.03 -8.29 1.39
C VAL A 266 -5.55 -6.91 0.96
N SER A 267 -6.23 -5.86 1.43
CA SER A 267 -5.87 -4.48 1.08
C SER A 267 -4.65 -4.00 1.84
N ASN A 268 -3.76 -3.28 1.15
CA ASN A 268 -2.65 -2.55 1.75
C ASN A 268 -3.02 -1.10 1.98
N LEU A 269 -2.63 -0.59 3.12
CA LEU A 269 -2.84 0.77 3.56
C LEU A 269 -1.49 1.48 3.71
N LEU A 270 -1.44 2.75 3.33
CA LEU A 270 -0.44 3.67 3.82
C LEU A 270 -0.95 4.19 5.16
N ILE A 271 -0.17 3.99 6.22
CA ILE A 271 -0.54 4.31 7.59
C ILE A 271 0.43 5.30 8.22
N THR A 272 -0.06 6.04 9.21
CA THR A 272 0.69 6.99 10.03
C THR A 272 0.07 7.07 11.43
N ARG A 273 0.53 8.01 12.26
CA ARG A 273 -0.06 8.33 13.57
C ARG A 273 -0.92 9.58 13.50
N THR A 274 -1.77 9.74 14.51
CA THR A 274 -2.65 10.90 14.68
C THR A 274 -1.89 12.22 14.90
N ASP A 275 -0.67 12.17 15.42
CA ASP A 275 0.21 13.30 15.70
C ASP A 275 1.14 13.70 14.54
N ALA A 276 1.09 12.97 13.42
CA ALA A 276 1.81 13.35 12.21
C ALA A 276 1.34 14.73 11.70
N ASP A 277 2.26 15.51 11.11
CA ASP A 277 1.94 16.83 10.59
C ASP A 277 0.82 16.76 9.53
N PRO A 278 -0.32 17.47 9.72
CA PRO A 278 -1.44 17.39 8.79
C PRO A 278 -1.12 17.95 7.39
N ARG A 279 -0.27 18.98 7.29
CA ARG A 279 0.11 19.59 6.01
C ARG A 279 1.02 18.63 5.23
N LEU A 280 1.99 18.03 5.89
CA LEU A 280 2.84 16.99 5.30
C LEU A 280 2.01 15.79 4.83
N THR A 281 1.09 15.31 5.66
CA THR A 281 0.24 14.15 5.32
C THR A 281 -0.70 14.47 4.16
N GLU A 282 -1.22 15.71 4.05
CA GLU A 282 -2.03 16.16 2.92
C GLU A 282 -1.24 16.13 1.61
N TRP A 283 -0.02 16.70 1.62
CA TRP A 283 0.87 16.68 0.46
C TRP A 283 1.27 15.26 0.06
N LEU A 284 1.61 14.43 1.03
CA LEU A 284 1.95 13.03 0.81
C LEU A 284 0.77 12.26 0.18
N THR A 285 -0.45 12.46 0.68
CA THR A 285 -1.67 11.88 0.10
C THR A 285 -1.84 12.30 -1.36
N ARG A 286 -1.67 13.59 -1.65
CA ARG A 286 -1.72 14.15 -3.01
C ARG A 286 -0.71 13.46 -3.94
N ILE A 287 0.54 13.31 -3.48
CA ILE A 287 1.60 12.71 -4.29
C ILE A 287 1.37 11.22 -4.51
N VAL A 288 0.93 10.47 -3.50
CA VAL A 288 0.55 9.05 -3.65
C VAL A 288 -0.45 8.86 -4.79
N LEU A 289 -1.50 9.68 -4.84
CA LEU A 289 -2.52 9.58 -5.87
C LEU A 289 -2.05 10.06 -7.25
N LYS A 290 -1.26 11.14 -7.30
CA LYS A 290 -0.64 11.63 -8.55
C LYS A 290 0.36 10.65 -9.15
N SER A 291 1.07 9.90 -8.31
CA SER A 291 2.14 8.99 -8.74
C SER A 291 1.62 7.62 -9.17
N ARG A 292 0.31 7.38 -9.09
CA ARG A 292 -0.33 6.09 -9.41
C ARG A 292 0.17 5.47 -10.71
N ASP A 293 0.14 6.22 -11.80
CA ASP A 293 0.49 5.69 -13.13
C ASP A 293 1.98 5.39 -13.23
N GLY A 294 2.85 6.25 -12.66
CA GLY A 294 4.29 6.03 -12.62
C GLY A 294 4.69 4.84 -11.75
N ILE A 295 4.07 4.68 -10.59
CA ILE A 295 4.28 3.54 -9.70
C ILE A 295 3.67 2.28 -10.33
N GLY A 296 2.48 2.38 -10.89
CA GLY A 296 1.74 1.29 -11.51
C GLY A 296 2.41 0.70 -12.75
N ALA A 297 3.26 1.45 -13.44
CA ALA A 297 4.09 0.94 -14.53
C ALA A 297 5.07 -0.16 -14.06
N HIS A 298 5.45 -0.16 -12.78
CA HIS A 298 6.38 -1.11 -12.18
C HIS A 298 5.71 -2.05 -11.17
N VAL A 299 4.72 -1.55 -10.45
CA VAL A 299 3.88 -2.29 -9.50
C VAL A 299 2.46 -2.28 -10.02
N HIS A 300 2.09 -3.23 -10.88
CA HIS A 300 0.82 -3.24 -11.62
C HIS A 300 -0.41 -3.10 -10.73
N SER A 301 -0.39 -3.70 -9.55
CA SER A 301 -1.49 -3.58 -8.58
C SER A 301 -1.73 -2.14 -8.12
N ALA A 302 -0.71 -1.27 -8.17
CA ALA A 302 -0.83 0.15 -7.80
C ALA A 302 -1.60 0.98 -8.86
N GLN A 303 -1.82 0.48 -10.07
CA GLN A 303 -2.68 1.14 -11.07
C GLN A 303 -4.13 1.27 -10.60
N LEU A 304 -4.55 0.42 -9.67
CA LEU A 304 -5.90 0.42 -9.11
C LEU A 304 -6.12 1.51 -8.04
N VAL A 305 -5.06 2.25 -7.65
CA VAL A 305 -5.19 3.35 -6.70
C VAL A 305 -5.99 4.48 -7.34
N ASP A 306 -7.17 4.75 -6.81
CA ASP A 306 -8.10 5.78 -7.27
C ASP A 306 -8.65 6.57 -6.07
N VAL A 307 -8.91 7.86 -6.25
CA VAL A 307 -9.43 8.74 -5.18
C VAL A 307 -10.68 8.15 -4.52
N ARG A 308 -11.54 7.47 -5.29
CA ARG A 308 -12.80 6.88 -4.79
C ARG A 308 -12.56 5.67 -3.90
N THR A 309 -11.50 4.92 -4.14
CA THR A 309 -11.16 3.69 -3.38
C THR A 309 -10.11 3.95 -2.32
N ALA A 310 -9.16 4.85 -2.58
CA ALA A 310 -8.06 5.15 -1.67
C ALA A 310 -8.52 5.76 -0.32
N ILE A 311 -9.69 6.41 -0.31
CA ILE A 311 -10.28 6.98 0.90
C ILE A 311 -10.72 5.92 1.93
N TYR A 312 -10.94 4.67 1.52
CA TYR A 312 -11.40 3.59 2.39
C TYR A 312 -10.23 2.92 3.10
N THR A 313 -9.85 3.46 4.24
CA THR A 313 -8.70 3.00 5.04
C THR A 313 -9.10 2.11 6.23
N ASP A 314 -10.32 1.52 6.21
CA ASP A 314 -10.74 0.57 7.26
C ASP A 314 -9.66 -0.51 7.47
N PRO A 315 -9.26 -0.79 8.73
CA PRO A 315 -9.87 -0.46 10.02
C PRO A 315 -9.50 0.92 10.61
N LEU A 316 -8.75 1.74 9.92
CA LEU A 316 -8.28 3.03 10.44
C LEU A 316 -9.16 4.19 10.00
N LEU A 317 -9.36 5.13 10.92
CA LEU A 317 -9.86 6.45 10.54
C LEU A 317 -8.82 7.19 9.71
N LEU A 318 -9.28 8.00 8.76
CA LEU A 318 -8.38 8.86 7.98
C LEU A 318 -7.66 9.85 8.89
N HIS A 319 -6.36 10.04 8.60
CA HIS A 319 -5.59 11.14 9.15
C HIS A 319 -6.16 12.49 8.71
N GLU A 320 -6.04 13.53 9.54
CA GLU A 320 -6.59 14.86 9.26
C GLU A 320 -6.10 15.43 7.92
N GLY A 321 -4.80 15.35 7.63
CA GLY A 321 -4.23 15.81 6.35
C GLY A 321 -4.79 15.05 5.16
N ALA A 322 -4.88 13.73 5.24
CA ALA A 322 -5.50 12.91 4.20
C ALA A 322 -6.96 13.31 3.97
N ARG A 323 -7.72 13.53 5.05
CA ARG A 323 -9.11 13.97 5.00
C ARG A 323 -9.27 15.33 4.31
N ARG A 324 -8.35 16.28 4.56
CA ARG A 324 -8.33 17.60 3.88
C ARG A 324 -8.17 17.41 2.39
N TYR A 325 -7.17 16.62 1.97
CA TYR A 325 -6.95 16.34 0.56
C TYR A 325 -8.19 15.71 -0.11
N TYR A 326 -8.76 14.64 0.48
CA TYR A 326 -9.94 14.00 -0.12
C TYR A 326 -11.14 14.93 -0.22
N ARG A 327 -11.31 15.87 0.72
CA ARG A 327 -12.37 16.90 0.64
C ARG A 327 -12.12 17.90 -0.49
N SER A 328 -10.86 18.28 -0.73
CA SER A 328 -10.50 19.26 -1.78
C SER A 328 -10.68 18.74 -3.20
N VAL A 329 -10.63 17.41 -3.39
CA VAL A 329 -10.75 16.76 -4.71
C VAL A 329 -12.11 16.06 -4.92
N LYS A 330 -13.02 16.16 -3.96
CA LYS A 330 -14.39 15.68 -4.13
C LYS A 330 -15.13 16.59 -5.12
N PRO A 331 -15.76 16.02 -6.18
CA PRO A 331 -16.64 16.80 -7.06
C PRO A 331 -17.88 17.32 -6.32
#